data_d01ace275300604ac1514dce6ac814a5
#
_entry.id   d01ace275300604ac1514dce6ac814a5
#
_cell.length_a   1.000
_cell.length_b   1.000
_cell.length_c   1.000
_cell.angle_alpha   90.00
_cell.angle_beta   90.00
_cell.angle_gamma   90.00
#
_symmetry.space_group_name_H-M   'P 1'
#
loop_
_entity.id
_entity.type
_entity.pdbx_description
1 polymer ?
#
loop_
_entity_poly.entity_id
_entity_poly.type
_entity_poly.pdbx_seq_one_letter_code
_entity_poly.pdbx_strand_id
1 'polypeptide(L)'
;GLATAMTREDPAGQPFGGWRPEERVSREQAFAGFTTGAAYAAFAESKVGSLTPGHYADFILIDVDPLLASPSEIRKAVVRETWVCGRPVYKNATAIAAQDRKDGETR
;
A
#
# COMPACT_ATOMS: atom_id res chain seq x y z
N GLY A 1 9.44 1.13 2.13
CA GLY A 1 8.07 1.41 2.51
C GLY A 1 7.48 0.41 3.50
N LEU A 2 6.27 -0.04 3.23
CA LEU A 2 5.51 -0.89 4.16
C LEU A 2 6.26 -2.17 4.54
N ALA A 3 6.79 -2.89 3.56
CA ALA A 3 7.53 -4.12 3.81
C ALA A 3 8.78 -3.88 4.67
N THR A 4 9.50 -2.81 4.43
CA THR A 4 10.69 -2.47 5.20
C THR A 4 10.35 -2.15 6.67
N ALA A 5 9.23 -1.47 6.92
CA ALA A 5 8.79 -1.19 8.29
C ALA A 5 8.52 -2.49 9.08
N MET A 6 8.04 -3.52 8.41
CA MET A 6 7.73 -4.81 9.01
C MET A 6 8.95 -5.71 9.19
N THR A 7 9.96 -5.60 8.32
CA THR A 7 11.09 -6.53 8.28
C THR A 7 12.42 -5.91 8.69
N ARG A 8 12.60 -4.62 8.45
CA ARG A 8 13.85 -3.87 8.57
C ARG A 8 14.96 -4.45 7.69
N GLU A 9 14.56 -5.07 6.60
CA GLU A 9 15.45 -5.60 5.55
C GLU A 9 15.34 -4.74 4.29
N ASP A 10 16.40 -4.70 3.50
CA ASP A 10 16.35 -4.02 2.19
C ASP A 10 15.60 -4.88 1.14
N PRO A 11 15.41 -4.39 -0.10
CA PRO A 11 14.73 -5.18 -1.13
C PRO A 11 15.39 -6.53 -1.46
N ALA A 12 16.68 -6.68 -1.16
CA ALA A 12 17.40 -7.95 -1.33
C ALA A 12 17.29 -8.87 -0.10
N GLY A 13 16.56 -8.46 0.94
CA GLY A 13 16.40 -9.25 2.17
C GLY A 13 17.58 -9.15 3.13
N GLN A 14 18.37 -8.08 3.04
CA GLN A 14 19.57 -7.89 3.87
C GLN A 14 19.42 -6.70 4.82
N PRO A 15 19.99 -6.75 6.03
CA PRO A 15 20.58 -7.95 6.63
C PRO A 15 19.49 -8.97 7.00
N PHE A 16 19.78 -10.24 6.84
CA PHE A 16 18.81 -11.29 7.15
C PHE A 16 18.33 -11.18 8.61
N GLY A 17 17.02 -11.18 8.79
CA GLY A 17 16.40 -10.97 10.11
C GLY A 17 16.20 -9.50 10.47
N GLY A 18 16.66 -8.58 9.64
CA GLY A 18 16.46 -7.14 9.81
C GLY A 18 17.57 -6.43 10.58
N TRP A 19 17.82 -5.18 10.21
CA TRP A 19 18.71 -4.29 10.95
C TRP A 19 17.96 -3.71 12.15
N ARG A 20 18.50 -3.90 13.35
CA ARG A 20 17.83 -3.55 14.59
C ARG A 20 16.41 -4.14 14.62
N PRO A 21 16.28 -5.48 14.66
CA PRO A 21 14.97 -6.12 14.52
C PRO A 21 13.99 -5.77 15.65
N GLU A 22 14.48 -5.27 16.79
CA GLU A 22 13.65 -4.77 17.88
C GLU A 22 12.85 -3.54 17.50
N GLU A 23 13.25 -2.85 16.42
CA GLU A 23 12.54 -1.67 15.90
C GLU A 23 11.46 -2.03 14.87
N ARG A 24 11.28 -3.32 14.58
CA ARG A 24 10.21 -3.73 13.67
C ARG A 24 8.84 -3.37 14.26
N VAL A 25 7.91 -3.04 13.38
CA VAL A 25 6.53 -2.81 13.76
C VAL A 25 5.64 -3.91 13.19
N SER A 26 4.44 -4.07 13.74
CA SER A 26 3.48 -5.02 13.20
C SER A 26 2.97 -4.54 11.84
N ARG A 27 2.33 -5.44 11.10
CA ARG A 27 1.68 -5.12 9.83
C ARG A 27 0.65 -4.00 10.03
N GLU A 28 -0.16 -4.13 11.05
CA GLU A 28 -1.22 -3.17 11.36
C GLU A 28 -0.64 -1.80 11.74
N GLN A 29 0.42 -1.77 12.53
CA GLN A 29 1.12 -0.53 12.89
C GLN A 29 1.73 0.13 11.66
N ALA A 30 2.37 -0.66 10.79
CA ALA A 30 2.97 -0.15 9.56
C ALA A 30 1.89 0.42 8.63
N PHE A 31 0.78 -0.30 8.45
CA PHE A 31 -0.32 0.16 7.61
C PHE A 31 -0.94 1.45 8.15
N ALA A 32 -1.18 1.52 9.46
CA ALA A 32 -1.68 2.74 10.10
C ALA A 32 -0.70 3.91 9.94
N GLY A 33 0.61 3.64 10.02
CA GLY A 33 1.64 4.67 9.84
C GLY A 33 1.62 5.29 8.45
N PHE A 34 1.21 4.53 7.43
CA PHE A 34 1.10 5.03 6.06
C PHE A 34 -0.29 5.62 5.73
N THR A 35 -1.25 5.52 6.64
CA THR A 35 -2.62 5.97 6.40
C THR A 35 -3.09 6.90 7.52
N THR A 36 -3.79 6.37 8.51
CA THR A 36 -4.41 7.16 9.58
C THR A 36 -3.38 7.87 10.46
N GLY A 37 -2.25 7.23 10.74
CA GLY A 37 -1.18 7.82 11.53
C GLY A 37 -0.52 9.00 10.82
N ALA A 38 -0.27 8.86 9.53
CA ALA A 38 0.28 9.96 8.72
C ALA A 38 -0.70 11.13 8.65
N ALA A 39 -1.98 10.85 8.46
CA ALA A 39 -3.03 11.88 8.45
C ALA A 39 -3.11 12.62 9.78
N TYR A 40 -3.03 11.89 10.89
CA TYR A 40 -3.01 12.48 12.23
C TYR A 40 -1.82 13.42 12.42
N ALA A 41 -0.63 12.99 12.00
CA ALA A 41 0.58 13.81 12.09
C ALA A 41 0.48 15.10 11.27
N ALA A 42 -0.31 15.07 10.18
CA ALA A 42 -0.54 16.25 9.33
C ALA A 42 -1.75 17.08 9.76
N PHE A 43 -2.39 16.76 10.88
CA PHE A 43 -3.64 17.39 11.34
C PHE A 43 -4.77 17.29 10.32
N ALA A 44 -4.80 16.21 9.55
CA ALA A 44 -5.77 15.98 8.47
C ALA A 44 -6.62 14.72 8.67
N GLU A 45 -6.64 14.16 9.88
CA GLU A 45 -7.30 12.90 10.20
C GLU A 45 -8.82 12.91 9.96
N SER A 46 -9.43 14.09 9.91
CA SER A 46 -10.86 14.23 9.61
C SER A 46 -11.15 14.28 8.11
N LYS A 47 -10.13 14.31 7.27
CA LYS A 47 -10.27 14.52 5.82
C LYS A 47 -9.69 13.38 4.99
N VAL A 48 -8.58 12.81 5.43
CA VAL A 48 -7.83 11.79 4.69
C VAL A 48 -7.33 10.69 5.63
N GLY A 49 -6.72 9.66 5.08
CA GLY A 49 -6.13 8.55 5.84
C GLY A 49 -7.06 7.35 5.95
N SER A 50 -8.34 7.48 5.62
CA SER A 50 -9.28 6.38 5.58
C SER A 50 -10.38 6.68 4.55
N LEU A 51 -11.09 5.63 4.12
CA LEU A 51 -12.20 5.75 3.18
C LEU A 51 -13.55 5.76 3.91
N THR A 52 -13.61 6.50 5.00
CA THR A 52 -14.81 6.67 5.81
C THR A 52 -15.70 7.75 5.18
N PRO A 53 -17.03 7.63 5.28
CA PRO A 53 -17.93 8.70 4.81
C PRO A 53 -17.54 10.05 5.42
N GLY A 54 -17.49 11.08 4.57
CA GLY A 54 -17.07 12.42 4.98
C GLY A 54 -15.59 12.72 4.71
N HIS A 55 -14.78 11.70 4.41
CA HIS A 55 -13.40 11.87 3.99
C HIS A 55 -13.29 12.05 2.48
N TYR A 56 -12.19 12.64 2.03
CA TYR A 56 -11.90 12.73 0.59
C TYR A 56 -11.72 11.33 0.01
N ALA A 57 -12.12 11.15 -1.23
CA ALA A 57 -11.90 9.91 -1.97
C ALA A 57 -10.47 9.87 -2.52
N ASP A 58 -9.50 9.75 -1.60
CA ASP A 58 -8.07 9.64 -1.88
C ASP A 58 -7.67 8.19 -1.60
N PHE A 59 -7.35 7.44 -2.64
CA PHE A 59 -7.01 6.02 -2.49
C PHE A 59 -6.18 5.54 -3.68
N ILE A 60 -5.59 4.36 -3.49
CA ILE A 60 -4.90 3.66 -4.57
C ILE A 60 -5.54 2.29 -4.76
N LEU A 61 -5.44 1.78 -6.00
CA LEU A 61 -5.74 0.39 -6.31
C LEU A 61 -4.42 -0.33 -6.53
N ILE A 62 -4.18 -1.37 -5.76
CA ILE A 62 -2.96 -2.18 -5.86
C ILE A 62 -3.34 -3.63 -6.13
N ASP A 63 -2.39 -4.39 -6.67
CA ASP A 63 -2.63 -5.77 -7.12
C ASP A 63 -2.42 -6.82 -6.03
N VAL A 64 -2.16 -6.41 -4.79
CA VAL A 64 -2.04 -7.32 -3.63
C VAL A 64 -2.81 -6.75 -2.45
N ASP A 65 -3.24 -7.62 -1.54
CA ASP A 65 -3.83 -7.19 -0.27
C ASP A 65 -2.70 -6.98 0.74
N PRO A 66 -2.38 -5.73 1.12
CA PRO A 66 -1.27 -5.46 2.04
C PRO A 66 -1.50 -5.99 3.45
N LEU A 67 -2.74 -6.36 3.79
CA LEU A 67 -3.08 -6.93 5.10
C LEU A 67 -2.83 -8.45 5.14
N LEU A 68 -2.73 -9.11 3.99
CA LEU A 68 -2.57 -10.56 3.88
C LEU A 68 -1.29 -10.98 3.16
N ALA A 69 -0.78 -10.16 2.25
CA ALA A 69 0.39 -10.50 1.43
C ALA A 69 1.67 -10.57 2.26
N SER A 70 2.60 -11.42 1.85
CA SER A 70 3.93 -11.47 2.47
C SER A 70 4.71 -10.18 2.17
N PRO A 71 5.75 -9.85 2.98
CA PRO A 71 6.60 -8.71 2.67
C PRO A 71 7.19 -8.75 1.26
N SER A 72 7.57 -9.93 0.78
CA SER A 72 8.07 -10.11 -0.59
C SER A 72 7.02 -9.74 -1.64
N GLU A 73 5.78 -10.19 -1.45
CA GLU A 73 4.67 -9.86 -2.33
C GLU A 73 4.34 -8.37 -2.30
N ILE A 74 4.40 -7.75 -1.11
CA ILE A 74 4.17 -6.31 -0.96
C ILE A 74 5.25 -5.53 -1.73
N ARG A 75 6.51 -5.97 -1.70
CA ARG A 75 7.59 -5.30 -2.44
C ARG A 75 7.38 -5.34 -3.96
N LYS A 76 6.72 -6.38 -4.46
CA LYS A 76 6.43 -6.56 -5.88
C LYS A 76 5.08 -5.96 -6.28
N ALA A 77 4.34 -5.41 -5.33
CA ALA A 77 3.02 -4.83 -5.59
C ALA A 77 3.12 -3.67 -6.58
N VAL A 78 2.15 -3.60 -7.46
CA VAL A 78 2.05 -2.54 -8.47
C VAL A 78 0.82 -1.70 -8.17
N VAL A 79 1.01 -0.38 -8.10
CA VAL A 79 -0.09 0.57 -8.00
C VAL A 79 -0.73 0.67 -9.39
N ARG A 80 -1.97 0.23 -9.50
CA ARG A 80 -2.72 0.23 -10.75
C ARG A 80 -3.35 1.59 -11.02
N GLU A 81 -3.88 2.22 -9.99
CA GLU A 81 -4.52 3.53 -10.10
C GLU A 81 -4.32 4.31 -8.81
N THR A 82 -4.23 5.63 -8.95
CA THR A 82 -4.25 6.57 -7.82
C THR A 82 -5.40 7.55 -8.04
N TRP A 83 -6.22 7.72 -7.03
CA TRP A 83 -7.37 8.61 -7.06
C TRP A 83 -7.22 9.69 -6.00
N VAL A 84 -7.52 10.93 -6.39
CA VAL A 84 -7.49 12.10 -5.49
C VAL A 84 -8.80 12.86 -5.65
N CYS A 85 -9.49 13.08 -4.54
CA CYS A 85 -10.79 13.75 -4.51
C CYS A 85 -11.79 13.10 -5.48
N GLY A 86 -11.80 11.77 -5.54
CA GLY A 86 -12.72 11.03 -6.39
C GLY A 86 -12.39 11.05 -7.88
N ARG A 87 -11.18 11.50 -8.25
CA ARG A 87 -10.75 11.55 -9.66
C ARG A 87 -9.49 10.73 -9.86
N PRO A 88 -9.41 9.91 -10.91
CA PRO A 88 -8.18 9.17 -11.21
C PRO A 88 -7.11 10.15 -11.71
N VAL A 89 -5.95 10.17 -11.01
CA VAL A 89 -4.82 11.03 -11.38
C VAL A 89 -3.65 10.22 -11.92
N TYR A 90 -3.69 8.89 -11.79
CA TYR A 90 -2.66 8.00 -12.29
C TYR A 90 -3.30 6.66 -12.66
N LYS A 91 -2.91 6.11 -13.79
CA LYS A 91 -3.28 4.75 -14.23
C LYS A 91 -2.05 4.06 -14.81
N ASN A 92 -1.80 2.84 -14.35
CA ASN A 92 -0.72 2.01 -14.91
C ASN A 92 -1.29 1.20 -16.07
N ALA A 93 -1.02 1.64 -17.29
CA ALA A 93 -1.56 1.00 -18.50
C ALA A 93 -1.14 -0.47 -18.63
N THR A 94 0.08 -0.81 -18.24
CA THR A 94 0.58 -2.20 -18.30
C THR A 94 -0.16 -3.10 -17.33
N ALA A 95 -0.37 -2.66 -16.09
CA ALA A 95 -1.10 -3.41 -15.08
C ALA A 95 -2.57 -3.58 -15.48
N ILE A 96 -3.20 -2.54 -16.04
CA ILE A 96 -4.58 -2.58 -16.51
C ILE A 96 -4.71 -3.57 -17.68
N ALA A 97 -3.80 -3.53 -18.65
CA ALA A 97 -3.80 -4.44 -19.78
C ALA A 97 -3.64 -5.91 -19.35
N ALA A 98 -2.78 -6.18 -18.35
CA ALA A 98 -2.60 -7.51 -17.80
C ALA A 98 -3.87 -8.02 -17.10
N GLN A 99 -4.58 -7.14 -16.37
CA GLN A 99 -5.83 -7.48 -15.70
C GLN A 99 -6.93 -7.78 -16.72
N ASP A 100 -7.06 -6.98 -17.76
CA ASP A 100 -8.05 -7.19 -18.83
C ASP A 100 -7.83 -8.53 -19.52
N ARG A 101 -6.58 -8.92 -19.76
CA ARG A 101 -6.25 -10.24 -20.31
C ARG A 101 -6.69 -11.38 -19.41
N LYS A 102 -6.46 -11.26 -18.08
CA LYS A 102 -6.90 -12.27 -17.12
C LYS A 102 -8.42 -12.41 -17.14
N ASP A 103 -9.13 -11.30 -17.13
CA ASP A 103 -10.59 -11.30 -17.17
C ASP A 103 -11.10 -11.91 -18.47
N GLY A 104 -10.43 -11.67 -19.60
CA GLY A 104 -10.74 -12.26 -20.87
C GLY A 104 -10.51 -13.78 -20.90
N GLU A 105 -9.45 -14.27 -20.24
CA GLU A 105 -9.13 -15.69 -20.15
C GLU A 105 -10.11 -16.49 -19.28
N THR A 106 -10.73 -15.86 -18.30
CA THR A 106 -11.67 -16.51 -17.38
C THR A 106 -13.10 -16.57 -17.92
N ARG A 107 -13.33 -15.96 -19.06
CA ARG A 107 -14.63 -15.99 -19.75
C ARG A 107 -14.68 -17.13 -20.76
#